data_74af7c0409d72dd4b102f1f171ff3de0
#
_entry.id   74af7c0409d72dd4b102f1f171ff3de0
#
_cell.length_a   1.000
_cell.length_b   1.000
_cell.length_c   1.000
_cell.angle_alpha   90.00
_cell.angle_beta   90.00
_cell.angle_gamma   90.00
#
_symmetry.space_group_name_H-M   'P 1'
#
loop_
_entity.id
_entity.type
_entity.pdbx_description
1 polymer ?
#
loop_
_entity_poly.entity_id
_entity_poly.type
_entity_poly.pdbx_seq_one_letter_code
_entity_poly.pdbx_strand_id
1 'polypeptide(L)'
;MKQRICQSCGMSMPTDDLLGTHGNGCLCTEYCCHCFQKGFFTNNSLEEQIELNTQPESLAAFNKSSGCHFTKEEAIEGLRKFLPTLKRWMPIRQQAEWVLEQCGYITLSTISENGYPRPVAIDLLRHTGISTLWMTTALSTEKVKHIRQNSKAGVCFVHEADSVTLTGKIEI
;
A
#
# COMPACT_ATOMS: atom_id res chain seq x y z
N MET A 1 13.94 -15.89 -2.85
CA MET A 1 12.67 -15.41 -2.22
C MET A 1 12.93 -14.01 -1.68
N LYS A 2 12.05 -13.02 -1.94
CA LYS A 2 12.16 -11.70 -1.30
C LYS A 2 12.00 -11.89 0.21
N GLN A 3 12.90 -11.33 0.99
CA GLN A 3 12.82 -11.36 2.45
C GLN A 3 11.61 -10.51 2.89
N ARG A 4 10.67 -11.11 3.63
CA ARG A 4 9.53 -10.39 4.19
C ARG A 4 10.00 -9.49 5.32
N ILE A 5 9.64 -8.21 5.26
CA ILE A 5 9.89 -7.24 6.33
C ILE A 5 8.56 -6.61 6.78
N CYS A 6 8.44 -6.35 8.07
CA CYS A 6 7.26 -5.70 8.64
C CYS A 6 7.14 -4.26 8.12
N GLN A 7 6.02 -3.93 7.50
CA GLN A 7 5.74 -2.61 6.92
C GLN A 7 5.38 -1.54 7.97
N SER A 8 5.57 -1.84 9.25
CA SER A 8 5.44 -0.90 10.37
C SER A 8 6.78 -0.62 11.06
N CYS A 9 7.53 -1.67 11.46
CA CYS A 9 8.76 -1.51 12.24
C CYS A 9 10.05 -1.89 11.49
N GLY A 10 9.94 -2.49 10.31
CA GLY A 10 11.09 -2.94 9.52
C GLY A 10 11.68 -4.29 9.94
N MET A 11 11.14 -4.96 10.97
CA MET A 11 11.63 -6.27 11.43
C MET A 11 11.50 -7.32 10.32
N SER A 12 12.52 -8.16 10.16
CA SER A 12 12.48 -9.32 9.27
C SER A 12 11.49 -10.38 9.78
N MET A 13 10.70 -10.95 8.89
CA MET A 13 9.67 -11.98 9.19
C MET A 13 9.93 -13.26 8.37
N PRO A 14 11.00 -14.00 8.64
CA PRO A 14 11.36 -15.19 7.86
C PRO A 14 10.36 -16.35 8.03
N THR A 15 9.64 -16.41 9.15
CA THR A 15 8.74 -17.49 9.54
C THR A 15 7.33 -16.98 9.83
N ASP A 16 6.33 -17.85 9.74
CA ASP A 16 4.91 -17.46 9.87
C ASP A 16 4.49 -17.14 11.32
N ASP A 17 5.21 -17.64 12.33
CA ASP A 17 5.00 -17.30 13.74
C ASP A 17 5.30 -15.82 14.07
N LEU A 18 6.07 -15.15 13.21
CA LEU A 18 6.35 -13.72 13.33
C LEU A 18 5.30 -12.83 12.65
N LEU A 19 4.35 -13.41 11.93
CA LEU A 19 3.30 -12.65 11.24
C LEU A 19 2.22 -12.17 12.20
N GLY A 20 1.69 -10.99 11.93
CA GLY A 20 0.51 -10.48 12.59
C GLY A 20 -0.75 -11.22 12.19
N THR A 21 -1.90 -10.84 12.74
CA THR A 21 -3.18 -11.48 12.44
C THR A 21 -4.26 -10.47 12.13
N HIS A 22 -5.09 -10.77 11.14
CA HIS A 22 -6.32 -10.04 10.83
C HIS A 22 -7.43 -10.35 11.84
N GLY A 23 -8.51 -9.58 11.86
CA GLY A 23 -9.64 -9.79 12.76
C GLY A 23 -10.38 -11.12 12.57
N ASN A 24 -10.25 -11.75 11.40
CA ASN A 24 -10.78 -13.09 11.11
C ASN A 24 -9.81 -14.24 11.46
N GLY A 25 -8.66 -13.92 12.07
CA GLY A 25 -7.64 -14.90 12.45
C GLY A 25 -6.66 -15.29 11.34
N CYS A 26 -6.81 -14.83 10.11
CA CYS A 26 -5.84 -15.07 9.04
C CYS A 26 -4.53 -14.33 9.31
N LEU A 27 -3.40 -14.92 8.86
CA LEU A 27 -2.09 -14.31 8.98
C LEU A 27 -1.97 -13.07 8.09
N CYS A 28 -1.33 -12.02 8.62
CA CYS A 28 -1.01 -10.81 7.90
C CYS A 28 0.44 -10.86 7.43
N THR A 29 0.67 -10.91 6.13
CA THR A 29 2.02 -11.02 5.55
C THR A 29 2.79 -9.70 5.52
N GLU A 30 2.11 -8.57 5.75
CA GLU A 30 2.71 -7.24 5.70
C GLU A 30 3.24 -6.74 7.06
N TYR A 31 2.64 -7.20 8.16
CA TYR A 31 2.96 -6.72 9.51
C TYR A 31 3.31 -7.86 10.45
N CYS A 32 4.25 -7.61 11.36
CA CYS A 32 4.63 -8.62 12.35
C CYS A 32 3.63 -8.71 13.51
N CYS A 33 3.71 -9.81 14.27
CA CYS A 33 2.89 -10.07 15.46
C CYS A 33 3.06 -9.03 16.57
N HIS A 34 4.16 -8.28 16.60
CA HIS A 34 4.36 -7.19 17.57
C HIS A 34 3.67 -5.89 17.17
N CYS A 35 3.48 -5.66 15.86
CA CYS A 35 2.90 -4.42 15.34
C CYS A 35 1.41 -4.52 15.02
N PHE A 36 0.92 -5.73 14.67
CA PHE A 36 -0.44 -5.91 14.18
C PHE A 36 -1.06 -7.20 14.68
N GLN A 37 -2.14 -7.09 15.47
CA GLN A 37 -2.83 -8.24 16.05
C GLN A 37 -4.34 -8.06 15.94
N LYS A 38 -5.04 -9.13 15.56
CA LYS A 38 -6.52 -9.18 15.49
C LYS A 38 -7.13 -8.03 14.67
N GLY A 39 -6.42 -7.57 13.64
CA GLY A 39 -6.87 -6.48 12.78
C GLY A 39 -6.53 -5.06 13.31
N PHE A 40 -5.78 -4.93 14.40
CA PHE A 40 -5.43 -3.64 14.99
C PHE A 40 -3.92 -3.47 15.13
N PHE A 41 -3.47 -2.24 14.94
CA PHE A 41 -2.10 -1.87 15.26
C PHE A 41 -1.90 -1.70 16.76
N THR A 42 -0.74 -2.12 17.26
CA THR A 42 -0.38 -2.06 18.70
C THR A 42 0.08 -0.67 19.15
N ASN A 43 0.41 0.20 18.21
CA ASN A 43 0.74 1.61 18.44
C ASN A 43 0.01 2.49 17.42
N ASN A 44 -0.05 3.81 17.67
CA ASN A 44 -0.86 4.73 16.89
C ASN A 44 -0.05 5.80 16.14
N SER A 45 1.24 5.95 16.44
CA SER A 45 2.06 7.00 15.85
C SER A 45 3.45 6.52 15.45
N LEU A 46 4.09 7.28 14.56
CA LEU A 46 5.47 7.05 14.15
C LEU A 46 6.42 7.21 15.35
N GLU A 47 6.16 8.18 16.24
CA GLU A 47 6.99 8.44 17.41
C GLU A 47 6.93 7.29 18.42
N GLU A 48 5.72 6.74 18.69
CA GLU A 48 5.57 5.52 19.49
C GLU A 48 6.33 4.34 18.89
N GLN A 49 6.31 4.19 17.55
CA GLN A 49 7.06 3.13 16.88
C GLN A 49 8.58 3.32 17.05
N ILE A 50 9.08 4.55 16.93
CA ILE A 50 10.50 4.86 17.16
C ILE A 50 10.88 4.54 18.60
N GLU A 51 10.07 4.93 19.56
CA GLU A 51 10.29 4.67 20.99
C GLU A 51 10.36 3.16 21.27
N LEU A 52 9.43 2.37 20.75
CA LEU A 52 9.43 0.91 20.89
C LEU A 52 10.68 0.26 20.28
N ASN A 53 11.07 0.70 19.09
CA ASN A 53 12.26 0.17 18.41
C ASN A 53 13.57 0.55 19.10
N THR A 54 13.60 1.62 19.89
CA THR A 54 14.78 2.13 20.58
C THR A 54 14.80 1.83 22.08
N GLN A 55 13.86 1.02 22.57
CA GLN A 55 13.94 0.45 23.92
C GLN A 55 15.23 -0.36 24.07
N PRO A 56 15.88 -0.38 25.25
CA PRO A 56 17.18 -1.02 25.43
C PRO A 56 17.23 -2.46 24.92
N GLU A 57 16.18 -3.24 25.16
CA GLU A 57 16.09 -4.64 24.76
C GLU A 57 15.96 -4.79 23.22
N SER A 58 15.11 -3.95 22.61
CA SER A 58 14.89 -3.95 21.15
C SER A 58 16.16 -3.52 20.40
N LEU A 59 16.82 -2.47 20.87
CA LEU A 59 18.06 -1.97 20.30
C LEU A 59 19.21 -2.95 20.44
N ALA A 60 19.34 -3.59 21.62
CA ALA A 60 20.34 -4.61 21.84
C ALA A 60 20.14 -5.84 20.94
N ALA A 61 18.90 -6.29 20.77
CA ALA A 61 18.56 -7.39 19.88
C ALA A 61 18.88 -7.04 18.42
N PHE A 62 18.54 -5.82 17.97
CA PHE A 62 18.84 -5.34 16.62
C PHE A 62 20.37 -5.26 16.39
N ASN A 63 21.12 -4.63 17.28
CA ASN A 63 22.57 -4.52 17.21
C ASN A 63 23.23 -5.90 17.12
N LYS A 64 22.78 -6.84 17.95
CA LYS A 64 23.29 -8.23 17.94
C LYS A 64 23.00 -8.93 16.60
N SER A 65 21.78 -8.81 16.06
CA SER A 65 21.38 -9.51 14.84
C SER A 65 21.98 -8.91 13.57
N SER A 66 22.23 -7.60 13.54
CA SER A 66 22.80 -6.88 12.40
C SER A 66 24.33 -6.76 12.43
N GLY A 67 24.97 -7.09 13.56
CA GLY A 67 26.41 -6.86 13.78
C GLY A 67 26.77 -5.39 13.92
N CYS A 68 25.79 -4.51 14.20
CA CYS A 68 25.97 -3.09 14.39
C CYS A 68 26.07 -2.72 15.87
N HIS A 69 26.48 -1.47 16.15
CA HIS A 69 26.62 -0.92 17.50
C HIS A 69 26.04 0.49 17.57
N PHE A 70 24.76 0.64 17.17
CA PHE A 70 24.09 1.95 17.22
C PHE A 70 23.81 2.33 18.68
N THR A 71 24.08 3.59 18.99
CA THR A 71 23.53 4.26 20.17
C THR A 71 22.03 4.51 19.98
N LYS A 72 21.34 4.88 21.07
CA LYS A 72 19.91 5.21 21.00
C LYS A 72 19.66 6.40 20.07
N GLU A 73 20.49 7.42 20.13
CA GLU A 73 20.41 8.64 19.33
C GLU A 73 20.59 8.36 17.84
N GLU A 74 21.60 7.57 17.49
CA GLU A 74 21.86 7.13 16.10
C GLU A 74 20.71 6.28 15.55
N ALA A 75 20.16 5.39 16.39
CA ALA A 75 19.03 4.56 16.03
C ALA A 75 17.77 5.41 15.78
N ILE A 76 17.47 6.41 16.62
CA ILE A 76 16.36 7.34 16.43
C ILE A 76 16.51 8.09 15.11
N GLU A 77 17.70 8.64 14.82
CA GLU A 77 17.93 9.36 13.56
C GLU A 77 17.77 8.45 12.34
N GLY A 78 18.30 7.24 12.40
CA GLY A 78 18.14 6.23 11.35
C GLY A 78 16.69 5.85 11.13
N LEU A 79 15.94 5.59 12.21
CA LEU A 79 14.51 5.22 12.15
C LEU A 79 13.64 6.35 11.60
N ARG A 80 13.90 7.61 11.95
CA ARG A 80 13.19 8.76 11.38
C ARG A 80 13.33 8.90 9.86
N LYS A 81 14.43 8.41 9.30
CA LYS A 81 14.67 8.37 7.85
C LYS A 81 14.07 7.12 7.21
N PHE A 82 14.16 5.99 7.89
CA PHE A 82 13.77 4.69 7.37
C PHE A 82 12.26 4.42 7.48
N LEU A 83 11.64 4.60 8.65
CA LEU A 83 10.24 4.23 8.87
C LEU A 83 9.26 4.91 7.88
N PRO A 84 9.42 6.20 7.50
CA PRO A 84 8.56 6.84 6.50
C PRO A 84 8.63 6.20 5.11
N THR A 85 9.59 5.32 4.83
CA THR A 85 9.66 4.54 3.58
C THR A 85 8.82 3.27 3.63
N LEU A 86 8.36 2.86 4.82
CA LEU A 86 7.50 1.70 5.00
C LEU A 86 6.03 2.05 4.75
N LYS A 87 5.27 1.11 4.20
CA LYS A 87 3.88 1.28 3.77
C LYS A 87 3.00 1.99 4.80
N ARG A 88 3.08 1.61 6.07
CA ARG A 88 2.25 2.17 7.14
C ARG A 88 2.45 3.67 7.34
N TRP A 89 3.66 4.17 7.16
CA TRP A 89 4.05 5.55 7.47
C TRP A 89 4.18 6.44 6.24
N MET A 90 4.04 5.86 5.04
CA MET A 90 4.02 6.64 3.80
C MET A 90 2.82 7.58 3.76
N PRO A 91 2.96 8.79 3.17
CA PRO A 91 1.82 9.64 2.84
C PRO A 91 0.78 8.85 2.02
N ILE A 92 -0.50 9.08 2.28
CA ILE A 92 -1.60 8.32 1.66
C ILE A 92 -1.54 8.32 0.12
N ARG A 93 -1.05 9.39 -0.47
CA ARG A 93 -0.83 9.48 -1.92
C ARG A 93 0.23 8.48 -2.39
N GLN A 94 1.34 8.36 -1.69
CA GLN A 94 2.40 7.40 -2.01
C GLN A 94 1.94 5.95 -1.79
N GLN A 95 1.12 5.71 -0.77
CA GLN A 95 0.50 4.40 -0.56
C GLN A 95 -0.39 4.03 -1.75
N ALA A 96 -1.22 4.97 -2.24
CA ALA A 96 -2.07 4.75 -3.40
C ALA A 96 -1.26 4.51 -4.69
N GLU A 97 -0.17 5.23 -4.90
CA GLU A 97 0.78 5.02 -6.00
C GLU A 97 1.43 3.63 -5.91
N TRP A 98 1.85 3.22 -4.73
CA TRP A 98 2.40 1.89 -4.50
C TRP A 98 1.38 0.79 -4.84
N VAL A 99 0.11 0.90 -4.40
CA VAL A 99 -0.95 -0.07 -4.75
C VAL A 99 -1.14 -0.13 -6.27
N LEU A 100 -1.11 1.01 -6.96
CA LEU A 100 -1.22 1.07 -8.42
C LEU A 100 -0.07 0.33 -9.12
N GLU A 101 1.15 0.45 -8.62
CA GLU A 101 2.35 -0.22 -9.16
C GLU A 101 2.32 -1.75 -8.95
N GLN A 102 1.63 -2.22 -7.92
CA GLN A 102 1.51 -3.66 -7.62
C GLN A 102 0.32 -4.33 -8.31
N CYS A 103 -0.70 -3.57 -8.74
CA CYS A 103 -1.88 -4.14 -9.36
C CYS A 103 -1.58 -4.60 -10.81
N GLY A 104 -2.16 -5.75 -11.20
CA GLY A 104 -1.98 -6.29 -12.55
C GLY A 104 -2.92 -5.66 -13.59
N TYR A 105 -4.06 -5.16 -13.16
CA TYR A 105 -5.08 -4.47 -13.96
C TYR A 105 -5.90 -3.54 -13.09
N ILE A 106 -6.60 -2.62 -13.71
CA ILE A 106 -7.48 -1.69 -13.03
C ILE A 106 -8.93 -1.91 -13.50
N THR A 107 -9.89 -1.53 -12.66
CA THR A 107 -11.31 -1.51 -13.04
C THR A 107 -11.69 -0.08 -13.40
N LEU A 108 -12.05 0.13 -14.68
CA LEU A 108 -12.58 1.40 -15.17
C LEU A 108 -14.11 1.35 -15.15
N SER A 109 -14.74 2.32 -14.50
CA SER A 109 -16.21 2.51 -14.51
C SER A 109 -16.56 3.75 -15.33
N THR A 110 -17.28 3.54 -16.44
CA THR A 110 -17.88 4.61 -17.25
C THR A 110 -19.39 4.68 -17.00
N ILE A 111 -20.03 5.76 -17.38
CA ILE A 111 -21.48 5.92 -17.21
C ILE A 111 -22.19 5.61 -18.54
N SER A 112 -23.08 4.62 -18.51
CA SER A 112 -23.91 4.26 -19.67
C SER A 112 -24.99 5.31 -19.97
N GLU A 113 -25.62 5.26 -21.15
CA GLU A 113 -26.74 6.13 -21.56
C GLU A 113 -27.87 6.14 -20.54
N ASN A 114 -28.13 5.01 -19.88
CA ASN A 114 -29.18 4.87 -18.86
C ASN A 114 -28.73 5.37 -17.48
N GLY A 115 -27.54 6.01 -17.35
CA GLY A 115 -27.02 6.53 -16.10
C GLY A 115 -26.37 5.50 -15.15
N TYR A 116 -26.32 4.23 -15.53
CA TYR A 116 -25.70 3.19 -14.69
C TYR A 116 -24.19 3.12 -14.88
N PRO A 117 -23.41 2.92 -13.80
CA PRO A 117 -21.98 2.65 -13.89
C PRO A 117 -21.74 1.30 -14.59
N ARG A 118 -20.76 1.28 -15.50
CA ARG A 118 -20.34 0.08 -16.25
C ARG A 118 -18.87 -0.21 -15.96
N PRO A 119 -18.59 -1.00 -14.91
CA PRO A 119 -17.23 -1.40 -14.58
C PRO A 119 -16.70 -2.44 -15.57
N VAL A 120 -15.46 -2.28 -15.99
CA VAL A 120 -14.72 -3.23 -16.83
C VAL A 120 -13.27 -3.28 -16.40
N ALA A 121 -12.67 -4.46 -16.44
CA ALA A 121 -11.22 -4.56 -16.30
C ALA A 121 -10.53 -3.98 -17.54
N ILE A 122 -9.45 -3.25 -17.33
CA ILE A 122 -8.66 -2.65 -18.40
C ILE A 122 -7.19 -2.61 -18.00
N ASP A 123 -6.30 -2.80 -18.99
CA ASP A 123 -4.87 -2.72 -18.77
C ASP A 123 -4.41 -1.28 -18.63
N LEU A 124 -3.57 -1.04 -17.65
CA LEU A 124 -2.88 0.22 -17.45
C LEU A 124 -1.61 0.23 -18.33
N LEU A 125 -1.55 1.18 -19.27
CA LEU A 125 -0.40 1.32 -20.16
C LEU A 125 0.77 2.03 -19.46
N ARG A 126 0.46 3.15 -18.81
CA ARG A 126 1.40 3.97 -18.03
C ARG A 126 0.63 4.87 -17.08
N HIS A 127 1.34 5.47 -16.13
CA HIS A 127 0.78 6.47 -15.22
C HIS A 127 1.81 7.55 -14.84
N THR A 128 1.32 8.66 -14.32
CA THR A 128 2.12 9.67 -13.63
C THR A 128 1.54 9.81 -12.23
N GLY A 129 2.10 9.04 -11.29
CA GLY A 129 1.50 8.81 -10.00
C GLY A 129 0.05 8.36 -10.14
N ILE A 130 -0.83 8.82 -9.24
CA ILE A 130 -2.28 8.60 -9.33
C ILE A 130 -3.02 9.74 -10.05
N SER A 131 -2.30 10.74 -10.58
CA SER A 131 -2.91 11.93 -11.18
C SER A 131 -3.37 11.69 -12.61
N THR A 132 -2.63 10.89 -13.37
CA THR A 132 -2.94 10.61 -14.77
C THR A 132 -2.63 9.16 -15.08
N LEU A 133 -3.63 8.48 -15.63
CA LEU A 133 -3.57 7.06 -16.00
C LEU A 133 -3.84 6.95 -17.51
N TRP A 134 -2.98 6.25 -18.24
CA TRP A 134 -3.15 5.97 -19.67
C TRP A 134 -3.55 4.51 -19.85
N MET A 135 -4.65 4.30 -20.54
CA MET A 135 -5.25 3.01 -20.83
C MET A 135 -5.45 2.85 -22.33
N THR A 136 -5.46 1.61 -22.81
CA THR A 136 -5.73 1.32 -24.23
C THR A 136 -7.02 0.55 -24.40
N THR A 137 -7.78 0.87 -25.46
CA THR A 137 -8.98 0.14 -25.84
C THR A 137 -9.30 0.38 -27.32
N ALA A 138 -10.07 -0.52 -27.93
CA ALA A 138 -10.55 -0.31 -29.29
C ALA A 138 -11.63 0.79 -29.32
N LEU A 139 -11.59 1.66 -30.33
CA LEU A 139 -12.53 2.80 -30.49
C LEU A 139 -13.99 2.37 -30.67
N SER A 140 -14.24 1.12 -31.08
CA SER A 140 -15.57 0.55 -31.28
C SER A 140 -16.23 0.04 -30.00
N THR A 141 -15.58 0.10 -28.87
CA THR A 141 -16.13 -0.45 -27.61
C THR A 141 -17.20 0.45 -27.00
N GLU A 142 -18.13 -0.16 -26.24
CA GLU A 142 -19.19 0.57 -25.53
C GLU A 142 -18.65 1.62 -24.57
N LYS A 143 -17.54 1.33 -23.87
CA LYS A 143 -16.92 2.29 -22.96
C LYS A 143 -16.48 3.58 -23.68
N VAL A 144 -16.02 3.50 -24.94
CA VAL A 144 -15.68 4.68 -25.75
C VAL A 144 -16.92 5.49 -26.11
N LYS A 145 -18.05 4.85 -26.43
CA LYS A 145 -19.33 5.54 -26.64
C LYS A 145 -19.76 6.29 -25.37
N HIS A 146 -19.70 5.62 -24.21
CA HIS A 146 -20.02 6.23 -22.92
C HIS A 146 -19.15 7.46 -22.64
N ILE A 147 -17.83 7.35 -22.83
CA ILE A 147 -16.89 8.44 -22.57
C ILE A 147 -17.17 9.67 -23.46
N ARG A 148 -17.53 9.46 -24.72
CA ARG A 148 -17.89 10.55 -25.64
C ARG A 148 -19.15 11.30 -25.20
N GLN A 149 -20.08 10.62 -24.54
CA GLN A 149 -21.31 11.22 -24.00
C GLN A 149 -21.07 11.84 -22.61
N ASN A 150 -20.30 11.15 -21.78
CA ASN A 150 -20.00 11.58 -20.42
C ASN A 150 -18.56 11.18 -20.04
N SER A 151 -17.69 12.17 -19.98
CA SER A 151 -16.27 11.97 -19.67
C SER A 151 -15.98 11.59 -18.21
N LYS A 152 -16.98 11.69 -17.31
CA LYS A 152 -16.79 11.32 -15.89
C LYS A 152 -16.61 9.82 -15.75
N ALA A 153 -15.64 9.43 -14.95
CA ALA A 153 -15.33 8.03 -14.72
C ALA A 153 -14.76 7.80 -13.31
N GLY A 154 -14.84 6.56 -12.88
CA GLY A 154 -14.16 6.05 -11.71
C GLY A 154 -13.17 4.97 -12.09
N VAL A 155 -12.06 4.90 -11.36
CA VAL A 155 -11.09 3.83 -11.47
C VAL A 155 -10.89 3.20 -10.10
N CYS A 156 -10.90 1.88 -10.03
CA CYS A 156 -10.58 1.11 -8.82
C CYS A 156 -9.47 0.13 -9.12
N PHE A 157 -8.52 0.03 -8.21
CA PHE A 157 -7.46 -0.98 -8.26
C PHE A 157 -7.20 -1.52 -6.87
N VAL A 158 -6.74 -2.76 -6.82
CA VAL A 158 -6.62 -3.54 -5.58
C VAL A 158 -5.29 -4.28 -5.59
N HIS A 159 -4.63 -4.29 -4.45
CA HIS A 159 -3.51 -5.18 -4.18
C HIS A 159 -3.63 -5.74 -2.77
N GLU A 160 -3.70 -7.07 -2.65
CA GLU A 160 -3.96 -7.78 -1.38
C GLU A 160 -5.21 -7.24 -0.65
N ALA A 161 -5.06 -6.64 0.53
CA ALA A 161 -6.16 -6.08 1.32
C ALA A 161 -6.40 -4.58 1.05
N ASP A 162 -5.56 -3.94 0.25
CA ASP A 162 -5.68 -2.51 -0.06
C ASP A 162 -6.50 -2.27 -1.31
N SER A 163 -7.37 -1.30 -1.26
CA SER A 163 -8.12 -0.82 -2.41
C SER A 163 -8.06 0.69 -2.52
N VAL A 164 -7.93 1.17 -3.75
CA VAL A 164 -7.92 2.61 -4.07
C VAL A 164 -8.99 2.89 -5.11
N THR A 165 -9.80 3.90 -4.85
CA THR A 165 -10.77 4.41 -5.83
C THR A 165 -10.43 5.85 -6.17
N LEU A 166 -10.31 6.13 -7.45
CA LEU A 166 -10.11 7.46 -8.00
C LEU A 166 -11.33 7.86 -8.83
N THR A 167 -11.67 9.14 -8.80
CA THR A 167 -12.70 9.71 -9.69
C THR A 167 -12.08 10.82 -10.52
N GLY A 168 -12.51 10.94 -11.76
CA GLY A 168 -11.93 11.92 -12.67
C GLY A 168 -12.67 12.03 -13.99
N LYS A 169 -11.96 12.53 -14.98
CA LYS A 169 -12.45 12.64 -16.37
C LYS A 169 -11.52 11.85 -17.29
N ILE A 170 -12.09 11.29 -18.35
CA ILE A 170 -11.35 10.62 -19.41
C ILE A 170 -11.37 11.48 -20.67
N GLU A 171 -10.23 11.56 -21.32
CA GLU A 171 -10.02 12.12 -22.64
C GLU A 171 -9.65 11.00 -23.62
N ILE A 172 -10.11 11.08 -24.90
CA ILE A 172 -9.86 10.10 -25.96
C ILE A 172 -9.01 10.77 -27.05
#